data_34f0914696ec73370ddb0b05418bab16
#
_entry.id   34f0914696ec73370ddb0b05418bab16
#
_cell.length_a   1.000
_cell.length_b   1.000
_cell.length_c   1.000
_cell.angle_alpha   90.00
_cell.angle_beta   90.00
_cell.angle_gamma   90.00
#
_symmetry.space_group_name_H-M   'P 1'
#
loop_
_entity.id
_entity.type
_entity.pdbx_description
1 polymer ?
#
loop_
_entity_poly.entity_id
_entity_poly.type
_entity_poly.pdbx_seq_one_letter_code
_entity_poly.pdbx_strand_id
1 'polypeptide(L)'
;IDYMEFKYDIIVVGAGHAGCEAASAAARMGSKTLLITMDMNKIGQMSCNPAVGGIAKGQIVREIDAMGGQMGIVTDRSAIQFRILNRSKGPAMWSPRSQSDRKCFIEEWVKILTTTPNLDIWQDTVIELIIKGGQVCGVKTLLGVEMQAKAVILTNGTFLNGLLHFGKTQIEGGRISEPSSFGITEQLRQLGFATDRMKTGTPARVDKRSIDFSQLTEQLGDEDNHQFSYLDTVQRQLKQMSCWITYTNEQTHEVLRSGLADSPLYNGQIQSIGPRYCPSIETKIVTFADKDMHQLFLEPEGVDSNEYYINGFSSSLPWQ
;
A
#
# COMPACT_ATOMS: atom_id res chain seq x y z
N ILE A 1 -6.73 -9.95 -40.91
CA ILE A 1 -6.41 -9.92 -39.46
C ILE A 1 -6.96 -8.57 -39.02
N ASP A 2 -8.12 -8.55 -38.38
CA ASP A 2 -8.63 -7.34 -37.74
C ASP A 2 -7.62 -6.95 -36.66
N TYR A 3 -6.98 -5.79 -36.82
CA TYR A 3 -6.14 -5.21 -35.81
C TYR A 3 -7.02 -4.98 -34.56
N MET A 4 -6.63 -5.53 -33.42
CA MET A 4 -7.30 -5.27 -32.15
C MET A 4 -7.23 -3.76 -31.88
N GLU A 5 -8.36 -3.07 -32.02
CA GLU A 5 -8.46 -1.66 -31.67
C GLU A 5 -8.55 -1.53 -30.15
N PHE A 6 -7.47 -1.14 -29.51
CA PHE A 6 -7.43 -0.82 -28.07
C PHE A 6 -8.07 0.55 -27.83
N LYS A 7 -9.41 0.58 -27.83
CA LYS A 7 -10.20 1.80 -27.54
C LYS A 7 -11.02 1.61 -26.25
N TYR A 8 -10.77 2.48 -25.30
CA TYR A 8 -11.42 2.51 -23.99
C TYR A 8 -12.00 3.89 -23.68
N ASP A 9 -12.91 3.95 -22.71
CA ASP A 9 -13.33 5.21 -22.14
C ASP A 9 -12.31 5.67 -21.12
N ILE A 10 -11.84 4.74 -20.28
CA ILE A 10 -10.90 5.00 -19.19
C ILE A 10 -9.78 3.98 -19.21
N ILE A 11 -8.55 4.45 -19.08
CA ILE A 11 -7.38 3.62 -18.75
C ILE A 11 -6.90 3.97 -17.35
N VAL A 12 -6.76 2.94 -16.49
CA VAL A 12 -6.19 3.07 -15.14
C VAL A 12 -4.79 2.45 -15.14
N VAL A 13 -3.79 3.20 -14.73
CA VAL A 13 -2.37 2.78 -14.71
C VAL A 13 -1.95 2.46 -13.29
N GLY A 14 -1.65 1.18 -13.05
CA GLY A 14 -1.25 0.64 -11.74
C GLY A 14 -2.40 -0.05 -11.02
N ALA A 15 -2.21 -1.32 -10.66
CA ALA A 15 -3.19 -2.14 -9.95
C ALA A 15 -2.92 -2.27 -8.44
N GLY A 16 -2.43 -1.20 -7.81
CA GLY A 16 -2.45 -1.04 -6.36
C GLY A 16 -3.87 -0.75 -5.85
N HIS A 17 -4.05 -0.51 -4.55
CA HIS A 17 -5.37 -0.30 -3.95
C HIS A 17 -6.18 0.81 -4.65
N ALA A 18 -5.56 1.94 -4.95
CA ALA A 18 -6.20 3.06 -5.63
C ALA A 18 -6.63 2.70 -7.07
N GLY A 19 -5.78 1.96 -7.79
CA GLY A 19 -6.09 1.52 -9.16
C GLY A 19 -7.19 0.47 -9.21
N CYS A 20 -7.19 -0.48 -8.28
CA CYS A 20 -8.26 -1.48 -8.15
C CYS A 20 -9.62 -0.80 -7.91
N GLU A 21 -9.69 0.16 -7.00
CA GLU A 21 -10.92 0.94 -6.75
C GLU A 21 -11.32 1.76 -7.97
N ALA A 22 -10.39 2.50 -8.58
CA ALA A 22 -10.69 3.35 -9.73
C ALA A 22 -11.21 2.53 -10.93
N ALA A 23 -10.56 1.39 -11.22
CA ALA A 23 -10.96 0.52 -12.33
C ALA A 23 -12.32 -0.14 -12.08
N SER A 24 -12.52 -0.67 -10.87
CA SER A 24 -13.81 -1.26 -10.48
C SER A 24 -14.95 -0.22 -10.54
N ALA A 25 -14.73 0.97 -10.00
CA ALA A 25 -15.74 2.03 -10.00
C ALA A 25 -16.10 2.47 -11.43
N ALA A 26 -15.10 2.76 -12.27
CA ALA A 26 -15.31 3.18 -13.65
C ALA A 26 -16.08 2.14 -14.47
N ALA A 27 -15.69 0.87 -14.39
CA ALA A 27 -16.33 -0.22 -15.11
C ALA A 27 -17.77 -0.46 -14.65
N ARG A 28 -18.02 -0.43 -13.34
CA ARG A 28 -19.37 -0.60 -12.76
C ARG A 28 -20.31 0.58 -13.08
N MET A 29 -19.76 1.76 -13.33
CA MET A 29 -20.49 2.91 -13.83
C MET A 29 -20.78 2.83 -15.34
N GLY A 30 -20.36 1.75 -16.02
CA GLY A 30 -20.65 1.48 -17.43
C GLY A 30 -19.58 1.95 -18.42
N SER A 31 -18.44 2.46 -17.94
CA SER A 31 -17.33 2.84 -18.82
C SER A 31 -16.56 1.60 -19.26
N LYS A 32 -16.22 1.51 -20.55
CA LYS A 32 -15.26 0.51 -21.04
C LYS A 32 -13.87 0.86 -20.48
N THR A 33 -13.40 0.07 -19.54
CA THR A 33 -12.23 0.38 -18.72
C THR A 33 -11.11 -0.62 -18.95
N LEU A 34 -9.87 -0.14 -19.00
CA LEU A 34 -8.67 -0.96 -19.02
C LEU A 34 -7.83 -0.67 -17.76
N LEU A 35 -7.46 -1.72 -17.03
CA LEU A 35 -6.50 -1.65 -15.94
C LEU A 35 -5.15 -2.19 -16.44
N ILE A 36 -4.10 -1.37 -16.41
CA ILE A 36 -2.75 -1.77 -16.81
C ILE A 36 -1.89 -1.93 -15.57
N THR A 37 -1.23 -3.08 -15.44
CA THR A 37 -0.32 -3.38 -14.32
C THR A 37 0.97 -4.03 -14.83
N MET A 38 2.06 -3.76 -14.14
CA MET A 38 3.37 -4.37 -14.46
C MET A 38 3.40 -5.88 -14.17
N ASP A 39 2.62 -6.33 -13.18
CA ASP A 39 2.53 -7.74 -12.79
C ASP A 39 1.12 -8.06 -12.28
N MET A 40 0.41 -8.93 -12.98
CA MET A 40 -0.95 -9.36 -12.61
C MET A 40 -0.98 -10.14 -11.28
N ASN A 41 0.12 -10.78 -10.87
CA ASN A 41 0.21 -11.48 -9.59
C ASN A 41 0.37 -10.53 -8.39
N LYS A 42 0.51 -9.23 -8.66
CA LYS A 42 0.71 -8.18 -7.65
C LYS A 42 -0.49 -7.24 -7.51
N ILE A 43 -1.61 -7.58 -8.15
CA ILE A 43 -2.86 -6.81 -8.05
C ILE A 43 -3.29 -6.71 -6.59
N GLY A 44 -3.58 -5.50 -6.10
CA GLY A 44 -4.04 -5.25 -4.73
C GLY A 44 -3.01 -5.55 -3.64
N GLN A 45 -1.73 -5.80 -3.98
CA GLN A 45 -0.73 -6.22 -2.99
C GLN A 45 -0.55 -5.20 -1.86
N MET A 46 -0.62 -5.71 -0.61
CA MET A 46 -0.32 -4.95 0.60
C MET A 46 1.20 -4.83 0.79
N SER A 47 1.79 -3.80 0.21
CA SER A 47 3.26 -3.64 0.13
C SER A 47 3.90 -3.20 1.45
N CYS A 48 3.16 -2.47 2.27
CA CYS A 48 3.65 -1.95 3.55
C CYS A 48 3.26 -2.89 4.68
N ASN A 49 2.16 -2.62 5.36
CA ASN A 49 1.64 -3.46 6.43
C ASN A 49 0.43 -4.29 5.96
N PRO A 50 0.14 -5.43 6.61
CA PRO A 50 -1.01 -6.26 6.27
C PRO A 50 -2.30 -5.72 6.89
N ALA A 51 -2.54 -4.42 6.79
CA ALA A 51 -3.68 -3.79 7.47
C ALA A 51 -4.36 -2.71 6.64
N VAL A 52 -5.65 -2.56 6.87
CA VAL A 52 -6.50 -1.53 6.28
C VAL A 52 -7.11 -0.68 7.38
N GLY A 53 -7.26 0.61 7.14
CA GLY A 53 -7.89 1.55 8.08
C GLY A 53 -6.94 2.06 9.17
N GLY A 54 -7.46 2.20 10.38
CA GLY A 54 -6.80 2.89 11.47
C GLY A 54 -7.16 4.36 11.55
N ILE A 55 -6.47 5.09 12.43
CA ILE A 55 -6.77 6.50 12.74
C ILE A 55 -6.72 7.35 11.46
N ALA A 56 -7.77 8.12 11.22
CA ALA A 56 -8.01 8.97 10.06
C ALA A 56 -8.07 8.23 8.69
N LYS A 57 -7.98 6.92 8.66
CA LYS A 57 -8.03 6.11 7.43
C LYS A 57 -9.25 5.20 7.40
N GLY A 58 -9.63 4.61 8.54
CA GLY A 58 -10.78 3.72 8.63
C GLY A 58 -12.10 4.38 8.24
N GLN A 59 -12.26 5.66 8.58
CA GLN A 59 -13.42 6.46 8.17
C GLN A 59 -13.50 6.59 6.64
N ILE A 60 -12.38 6.86 5.99
CA ILE A 60 -12.31 6.98 4.51
C ILE A 60 -12.69 5.66 3.84
N VAL A 61 -12.26 4.52 4.36
CA VAL A 61 -12.65 3.20 3.82
C VAL A 61 -14.17 3.01 3.91
N ARG A 62 -14.79 3.42 5.02
CA ARG A 62 -16.24 3.37 5.16
C ARG A 62 -16.98 4.34 4.23
N GLU A 63 -16.43 5.52 3.99
CA GLU A 63 -16.97 6.47 3.01
C GLU A 63 -16.89 5.91 1.58
N ILE A 64 -15.79 5.27 1.23
CA ILE A 64 -15.62 4.59 -0.07
C ILE A 64 -16.64 3.45 -0.21
N ASP A 65 -16.83 2.63 0.83
CA ASP A 65 -17.82 1.55 0.84
C ASP A 65 -19.24 2.09 0.67
N ALA A 66 -19.60 3.17 1.37
CA ALA A 66 -20.91 3.81 1.25
C ALA A 66 -21.20 4.34 -0.18
N MET A 67 -20.16 4.67 -0.94
CA MET A 67 -20.26 5.04 -2.36
C MET A 67 -20.23 3.83 -3.30
N GLY A 68 -20.18 2.61 -2.78
CA GLY A 68 -20.15 1.38 -3.55
C GLY A 68 -18.75 0.89 -3.92
N GLY A 69 -17.68 1.38 -3.24
CA GLY A 69 -16.33 0.87 -3.40
C GLY A 69 -16.16 -0.56 -2.90
N GLN A 70 -15.04 -1.18 -3.20
CA GLN A 70 -14.78 -2.59 -2.94
C GLN A 70 -13.81 -2.83 -1.77
N MET A 71 -13.05 -1.80 -1.37
CA MET A 71 -12.00 -1.91 -0.36
C MET A 71 -12.51 -2.44 0.98
N GLY A 72 -13.69 -1.98 1.42
CA GLY A 72 -14.34 -2.46 2.65
C GLY A 72 -14.68 -3.93 2.55
N ILE A 73 -15.29 -4.35 1.45
CA ILE A 73 -15.69 -5.74 1.19
C ILE A 73 -14.50 -6.68 1.17
N VAL A 74 -13.46 -6.35 0.40
CA VAL A 74 -12.22 -7.14 0.31
C VAL A 74 -11.54 -7.26 1.67
N THR A 75 -11.52 -6.16 2.42
CA THR A 75 -10.93 -6.12 3.76
C THR A 75 -11.66 -7.05 4.70
N ASP A 76 -12.99 -6.99 4.75
CA ASP A 76 -13.78 -7.83 5.66
C ASP A 76 -13.64 -9.32 5.33
N ARG A 77 -13.60 -9.69 4.04
CA ARG A 77 -13.42 -11.07 3.61
C ARG A 77 -12.04 -11.64 3.91
N SER A 78 -11.01 -10.80 3.92
CA SER A 78 -9.63 -11.20 4.20
C SER A 78 -9.18 -10.91 5.64
N ALA A 79 -10.08 -10.40 6.50
CA ALA A 79 -9.76 -9.97 7.86
C ALA A 79 -9.39 -11.14 8.77
N ILE A 80 -8.20 -11.08 9.36
CA ILE A 80 -7.72 -11.98 10.41
C ILE A 80 -7.70 -11.33 11.78
N GLN A 81 -7.87 -10.01 11.87
CA GLN A 81 -8.14 -9.29 13.11
C GLN A 81 -8.90 -7.99 12.80
N PHE A 82 -9.88 -7.64 13.62
CA PHE A 82 -10.59 -6.38 13.52
C PHE A 82 -10.63 -5.66 14.86
N ARG A 83 -10.42 -4.34 14.83
CA ARG A 83 -10.47 -3.49 16.02
C ARG A 83 -11.02 -2.11 15.70
N ILE A 84 -11.76 -1.54 16.63
CA ILE A 84 -12.11 -0.12 16.64
C ILE A 84 -11.09 0.61 17.52
N LEU A 85 -10.23 1.41 16.93
CA LEU A 85 -9.31 2.27 17.65
C LEU A 85 -10.02 3.50 18.22
N ASN A 86 -9.46 4.10 19.27
CA ASN A 86 -10.00 5.31 19.92
C ASN A 86 -11.41 5.15 20.53
N ARG A 87 -11.82 3.94 20.93
CA ARG A 87 -13.14 3.73 21.56
C ARG A 87 -13.39 4.64 22.75
N SER A 88 -12.37 4.91 23.59
CA SER A 88 -12.46 5.79 24.74
C SER A 88 -12.70 7.26 24.43
N LYS A 89 -12.51 7.68 23.16
CA LYS A 89 -12.66 9.07 22.72
C LYS A 89 -14.03 9.39 22.12
N GLY A 90 -14.94 8.43 22.13
CA GLY A 90 -16.31 8.56 21.61
C GLY A 90 -16.45 8.24 20.12
N PRO A 91 -17.71 8.02 19.65
CA PRO A 91 -18.02 7.47 18.33
C PRO A 91 -17.45 8.28 17.16
N ALA A 92 -17.38 9.60 17.27
CA ALA A 92 -16.80 10.45 16.22
C ALA A 92 -15.30 10.20 15.96
N MET A 93 -14.60 9.63 16.96
CA MET A 93 -13.17 9.30 16.87
C MET A 93 -12.93 7.81 16.63
N TRP A 94 -13.94 7.00 16.57
CA TRP A 94 -13.81 5.58 16.32
C TRP A 94 -13.19 5.35 14.95
N SER A 95 -12.13 4.58 14.93
CA SER A 95 -11.33 4.35 13.72
C SER A 95 -11.19 2.84 13.50
N PRO A 96 -12.01 2.25 12.63
CA PRO A 96 -11.91 0.84 12.33
C PRO A 96 -10.56 0.51 11.68
N ARG A 97 -9.97 -0.61 12.11
CA ARG A 97 -8.72 -1.16 11.59
C ARG A 97 -8.83 -2.67 11.50
N SER A 98 -8.46 -3.22 10.37
CA SER A 98 -8.38 -4.65 10.13
C SER A 98 -6.96 -5.06 9.79
N GLN A 99 -6.49 -6.16 10.37
CA GLN A 99 -5.39 -6.94 9.80
C GLN A 99 -5.98 -7.92 8.80
N SER A 100 -5.33 -8.04 7.65
CA SER A 100 -5.76 -8.92 6.57
C SER A 100 -4.74 -10.02 6.32
N ASP A 101 -5.23 -11.19 5.95
CA ASP A 101 -4.40 -12.18 5.25
C ASP A 101 -4.04 -11.62 3.89
N ARG A 102 -2.75 -11.36 3.65
CA ARG A 102 -2.26 -10.71 2.42
C ARG A 102 -2.59 -11.50 1.15
N LYS A 103 -2.54 -12.83 1.24
CA LYS A 103 -2.83 -13.69 0.09
C LYS A 103 -4.32 -13.65 -0.22
N CYS A 104 -5.17 -13.85 0.77
CA CYS A 104 -6.62 -13.77 0.64
C CYS A 104 -7.06 -12.38 0.13
N PHE A 105 -6.44 -11.29 0.61
CA PHE A 105 -6.72 -9.93 0.15
C PHE A 105 -6.45 -9.75 -1.35
N ILE A 106 -5.33 -10.27 -1.85
CA ILE A 106 -5.00 -10.27 -3.29
C ILE A 106 -6.04 -11.10 -4.07
N GLU A 107 -6.34 -12.30 -3.61
CA GLU A 107 -7.29 -13.22 -4.26
C GLU A 107 -8.70 -12.59 -4.38
N GLU A 108 -9.18 -11.93 -3.33
CA GLU A 108 -10.47 -11.23 -3.36
C GLU A 108 -10.46 -10.05 -4.34
N TRP A 109 -9.39 -9.26 -4.40
CA TRP A 109 -9.27 -8.21 -5.41
C TRP A 109 -9.24 -8.76 -6.83
N VAL A 110 -8.43 -9.78 -7.10
CA VAL A 110 -8.35 -10.41 -8.42
C VAL A 110 -9.72 -10.94 -8.83
N LYS A 111 -10.43 -11.63 -7.93
CA LYS A 111 -11.77 -12.14 -8.16
C LYS A 111 -12.75 -11.04 -8.55
N ILE A 112 -12.77 -9.92 -7.82
CA ILE A 112 -13.64 -8.78 -8.11
C ILE A 112 -13.31 -8.22 -9.49
N LEU A 113 -12.06 -7.92 -9.77
CA LEU A 113 -11.67 -7.25 -11.02
C LEU A 113 -11.91 -8.14 -12.25
N THR A 114 -11.62 -9.44 -12.15
CA THR A 114 -11.81 -10.37 -13.28
C THR A 114 -13.27 -10.71 -13.55
N THR A 115 -14.15 -10.48 -12.59
CA THR A 115 -15.61 -10.70 -12.77
C THR A 115 -16.41 -9.42 -13.02
N THR A 116 -15.76 -8.25 -12.97
CA THR A 116 -16.42 -6.96 -13.20
C THR A 116 -16.67 -6.76 -14.71
N PRO A 117 -17.93 -6.61 -15.17
CA PRO A 117 -18.22 -6.30 -16.57
C PRO A 117 -17.55 -4.98 -17.00
N ASN A 118 -17.24 -4.85 -18.29
CA ASN A 118 -16.61 -3.68 -18.91
C ASN A 118 -15.17 -3.40 -18.42
N LEU A 119 -14.53 -4.32 -17.72
CA LEU A 119 -13.17 -4.19 -17.23
C LEU A 119 -12.26 -5.22 -17.90
N ASP A 120 -11.28 -4.73 -18.65
CA ASP A 120 -10.17 -5.52 -19.17
C ASP A 120 -8.91 -5.28 -18.32
N ILE A 121 -8.03 -6.28 -18.24
CA ILE A 121 -6.74 -6.18 -17.54
C ILE A 121 -5.62 -6.49 -18.52
N TRP A 122 -4.58 -5.65 -18.52
CA TRP A 122 -3.40 -5.80 -19.37
C TRP A 122 -2.11 -5.74 -18.55
N GLN A 123 -1.20 -6.68 -18.81
CA GLN A 123 0.09 -6.69 -18.14
C GLN A 123 1.15 -6.04 -19.00
N ASP A 124 1.54 -4.82 -18.63
CA ASP A 124 2.65 -4.07 -19.22
C ASP A 124 3.00 -2.85 -18.35
N THR A 125 4.06 -2.15 -18.71
CA THR A 125 4.47 -0.89 -18.07
C THR A 125 4.10 0.29 -18.94
N VAL A 126 3.32 1.24 -18.42
CA VAL A 126 3.05 2.51 -19.11
C VAL A 126 4.24 3.44 -18.96
N ILE A 127 4.76 3.94 -20.09
CA ILE A 127 5.93 4.82 -20.14
C ILE A 127 5.63 6.22 -20.68
N GLU A 128 4.48 6.40 -21.35
CA GLU A 128 4.13 7.66 -21.99
C GLU A 128 2.60 7.87 -22.01
N LEU A 129 2.17 9.12 -21.86
CA LEU A 129 0.82 9.58 -22.16
C LEU A 129 0.74 10.08 -23.58
N ILE A 130 -0.22 9.60 -24.36
CA ILE A 130 -0.46 10.09 -25.72
C ILE A 130 -1.26 11.39 -25.63
N ILE A 131 -0.62 12.51 -26.00
CA ILE A 131 -1.22 13.85 -25.98
C ILE A 131 -1.43 14.35 -27.40
N LYS A 132 -2.64 14.78 -27.73
CA LYS A 132 -2.97 15.40 -29.03
C LYS A 132 -3.80 16.66 -28.79
N GLY A 133 -3.37 17.78 -29.35
CA GLY A 133 -4.08 19.05 -29.18
C GLY A 133 -4.25 19.50 -27.72
N GLY A 134 -3.29 19.17 -26.84
CA GLY A 134 -3.35 19.50 -25.41
C GLY A 134 -4.27 18.58 -24.58
N GLN A 135 -4.81 17.52 -25.15
CA GLN A 135 -5.65 16.55 -24.46
C GLN A 135 -4.99 15.16 -24.41
N VAL A 136 -5.16 14.45 -23.29
CA VAL A 136 -4.77 13.05 -23.19
C VAL A 136 -5.69 12.22 -24.07
N CYS A 137 -5.11 11.34 -24.90
CA CYS A 137 -5.82 10.46 -25.83
C CYS A 137 -5.51 8.99 -25.62
N GLY A 138 -4.68 8.65 -24.65
CA GLY A 138 -4.29 7.28 -24.35
C GLY A 138 -2.93 7.17 -23.70
N VAL A 139 -2.38 5.98 -23.78
CA VAL A 139 -1.06 5.64 -23.21
C VAL A 139 -0.25 4.81 -24.20
N LYS A 140 1.08 4.86 -24.03
CA LYS A 140 2.02 3.97 -24.70
C LYS A 140 2.74 3.13 -23.65
N THR A 141 2.87 1.85 -23.94
CA THR A 141 3.50 0.88 -23.05
C THR A 141 4.97 0.62 -23.44
N LEU A 142 5.69 -0.04 -22.52
CA LEU A 142 7.10 -0.43 -22.72
C LEU A 142 7.26 -1.39 -23.91
N LEU A 143 6.28 -2.27 -24.13
CA LEU A 143 6.25 -3.16 -25.31
C LEU A 143 5.91 -2.44 -26.62
N GLY A 144 5.69 -1.11 -26.57
CA GLY A 144 5.42 -0.29 -27.76
C GLY A 144 3.95 -0.27 -28.18
N VAL A 145 3.04 -0.84 -27.37
CA VAL A 145 1.61 -0.84 -27.67
C VAL A 145 0.99 0.52 -27.33
N GLU A 146 0.27 1.11 -28.29
CA GLU A 146 -0.51 2.32 -28.08
C GLU A 146 -1.99 1.97 -27.83
N MET A 147 -2.55 2.48 -26.75
CA MET A 147 -3.92 2.25 -26.34
C MET A 147 -4.64 3.58 -26.17
N GLN A 148 -5.80 3.71 -26.81
CA GLN A 148 -6.57 4.95 -26.83
C GLN A 148 -7.56 4.99 -25.67
N ALA A 149 -7.72 6.17 -25.06
CA ALA A 149 -8.72 6.41 -24.04
C ALA A 149 -9.17 7.88 -24.03
N LYS A 150 -10.40 8.12 -23.52
CA LYS A 150 -10.91 9.48 -23.28
C LYS A 150 -10.33 10.10 -22.01
N ALA A 151 -9.98 9.26 -21.03
CA ALA A 151 -9.35 9.67 -19.78
C ALA A 151 -8.33 8.63 -19.32
N VAL A 152 -7.28 9.09 -18.62
CA VAL A 152 -6.25 8.25 -18.01
C VAL A 152 -6.15 8.60 -16.53
N ILE A 153 -6.20 7.58 -15.68
CA ILE A 153 -6.05 7.70 -14.22
C ILE A 153 -4.70 7.10 -13.84
N LEU A 154 -3.81 7.93 -13.28
CA LEU A 154 -2.49 7.50 -12.84
C LEU A 154 -2.52 7.13 -11.35
N THR A 155 -2.23 5.86 -11.04
CA THR A 155 -2.16 5.32 -9.68
C THR A 155 -0.85 4.54 -9.45
N ASN A 156 0.26 5.11 -9.90
CA ASN A 156 1.56 4.44 -10.03
C ASN A 156 2.25 4.11 -8.69
N GLY A 157 1.73 4.56 -7.55
CA GLY A 157 2.27 4.26 -6.22
C GLY A 157 3.72 4.73 -6.08
N THR A 158 4.62 3.80 -5.74
CA THR A 158 6.06 4.05 -5.52
C THR A 158 6.91 3.78 -6.75
N PHE A 159 6.32 3.57 -7.93
CA PHE A 159 7.04 3.07 -9.10
C PHE A 159 7.58 4.15 -10.04
N LEU A 160 6.97 5.35 -10.11
CA LEU A 160 7.49 6.43 -10.96
C LEU A 160 8.85 6.90 -10.45
N ASN A 161 9.89 6.64 -11.24
CA ASN A 161 11.29 6.92 -10.90
C ASN A 161 11.65 6.38 -9.50
N GLY A 162 11.11 5.21 -9.14
CA GLY A 162 11.26 4.60 -7.84
C GLY A 162 12.72 4.33 -7.48
N LEU A 163 13.12 4.60 -6.23
CA LEU A 163 14.46 4.40 -5.75
C LEU A 163 14.40 3.85 -4.31
N LEU A 164 15.00 2.70 -4.10
CA LEU A 164 15.09 2.03 -2.82
C LEU A 164 16.42 2.40 -2.14
N HIS A 165 16.37 2.67 -0.84
CA HIS A 165 17.52 3.04 -0.03
C HIS A 165 17.75 2.01 1.09
N PHE A 166 18.98 1.48 1.19
CA PHE A 166 19.45 0.58 2.25
C PHE A 166 20.81 1.11 2.74
N GLY A 167 20.80 1.97 3.74
CA GLY A 167 22.00 2.73 4.08
C GLY A 167 22.51 3.52 2.86
N LYS A 168 23.77 3.36 2.51
CA LYS A 168 24.40 4.01 1.34
C LYS A 168 24.03 3.37 0.00
N THR A 169 23.46 2.16 0.01
CA THR A 169 23.10 1.44 -1.21
C THR A 169 21.80 1.98 -1.78
N GLN A 170 21.80 2.24 -3.08
CA GLN A 170 20.62 2.65 -3.83
C GLN A 170 20.31 1.64 -4.94
N ILE A 171 19.06 1.25 -5.07
CA ILE A 171 18.59 0.30 -6.08
C ILE A 171 17.37 0.91 -6.78
N GLU A 172 17.41 0.99 -8.09
CA GLU A 172 16.23 1.39 -8.86
C GLU A 172 15.13 0.35 -8.71
N GLY A 173 13.95 0.81 -8.33
CA GLY A 173 12.80 -0.06 -8.12
C GLY A 173 11.67 0.63 -7.38
N GLY A 174 10.44 0.20 -7.62
CA GLY A 174 9.27 0.63 -6.86
C GLY A 174 9.11 -0.15 -5.55
N ARG A 175 9.50 -1.41 -5.57
CA ARG A 175 9.64 -2.35 -4.44
C ARG A 175 10.85 -3.24 -4.69
N ILE A 176 11.31 -3.96 -3.66
CA ILE A 176 12.42 -4.90 -3.82
C ILE A 176 12.08 -5.95 -4.89
N SER A 177 13.00 -6.18 -5.81
CA SER A 177 12.85 -7.07 -6.97
C SER A 177 11.75 -6.66 -7.98
N GLU A 178 11.24 -5.43 -7.91
CA GLU A 178 10.27 -4.90 -8.86
C GLU A 178 10.81 -3.62 -9.50
N PRO A 179 10.89 -3.53 -10.84
CA PRO A 179 11.53 -2.41 -11.53
C PRO A 179 10.77 -1.09 -11.34
N SER A 180 11.46 0.03 -11.54
CA SER A 180 10.84 1.35 -11.65
C SER A 180 10.17 1.54 -13.01
N SER A 181 9.24 2.48 -13.08
CA SER A 181 8.69 3.02 -14.33
C SER A 181 9.23 4.42 -14.57
N PHE A 182 9.73 4.67 -15.77
CA PHE A 182 10.29 5.95 -16.22
C PHE A 182 9.46 6.52 -17.37
N GLY A 183 9.61 7.83 -17.63
CA GLY A 183 8.99 8.55 -18.73
C GLY A 183 7.79 9.42 -18.30
N ILE A 184 6.86 8.89 -17.54
CA ILE A 184 5.65 9.62 -17.11
C ILE A 184 6.01 10.85 -16.26
N THR A 185 6.93 10.75 -15.32
CA THR A 185 7.31 11.88 -14.45
C THR A 185 7.92 13.02 -15.27
N GLU A 186 8.80 12.69 -16.20
CA GLU A 186 9.44 13.66 -17.10
C GLU A 186 8.41 14.33 -17.99
N GLN A 187 7.48 13.58 -18.54
CA GLN A 187 6.40 14.10 -19.37
C GLN A 187 5.46 15.02 -18.58
N LEU A 188 5.10 14.65 -17.34
CA LEU A 188 4.29 15.52 -16.48
C LEU A 188 4.98 16.87 -16.20
N ARG A 189 6.31 16.87 -15.99
CA ARG A 189 7.08 18.13 -15.84
C ARG A 189 7.05 18.97 -17.11
N GLN A 190 7.22 18.34 -18.27
CA GLN A 190 7.15 19.03 -19.57
C GLN A 190 5.76 19.64 -19.82
N LEU A 191 4.71 19.01 -19.30
CA LEU A 191 3.33 19.52 -19.34
C LEU A 191 3.05 20.60 -18.29
N GLY A 192 4.03 20.97 -17.46
CA GLY A 192 3.90 22.04 -16.47
C GLY A 192 3.39 21.60 -15.09
N PHE A 193 3.25 20.28 -14.85
CA PHE A 193 2.88 19.79 -13.51
C PHE A 193 4.08 19.84 -12.56
N ALA A 194 3.87 20.38 -11.36
CA ALA A 194 4.85 20.26 -10.28
C ALA A 194 4.94 18.81 -9.82
N THR A 195 6.17 18.26 -9.83
CA THR A 195 6.43 16.90 -9.35
C THR A 195 7.55 16.92 -8.33
N ASP A 196 7.41 16.12 -7.29
CA ASP A 196 8.44 15.97 -6.27
C ASP A 196 8.51 14.51 -5.78
N ARG A 197 9.55 14.20 -5.01
CA ARG A 197 9.74 12.88 -4.43
C ARG A 197 9.15 12.81 -3.02
N MET A 198 8.53 11.68 -2.71
CA MET A 198 8.07 11.38 -1.35
C MET A 198 8.84 10.16 -0.82
N LYS A 199 9.29 10.25 0.42
CA LYS A 199 9.94 9.15 1.12
C LYS A 199 8.90 8.32 1.86
N THR A 200 8.97 7.00 1.73
CA THR A 200 8.25 6.04 2.59
C THR A 200 9.25 5.17 3.35
N GLY A 201 8.84 4.62 4.50
CA GLY A 201 9.69 3.73 5.27
C GLY A 201 9.64 2.29 4.75
N THR A 202 10.78 1.59 4.76
CA THR A 202 10.83 0.16 4.47
C THR A 202 10.42 -0.62 5.72
N PRO A 203 9.39 -1.46 5.63
CA PRO A 203 8.94 -2.28 6.76
C PRO A 203 9.89 -3.46 7.01
N ALA A 204 10.13 -3.76 8.29
CA ALA A 204 10.82 -4.97 8.71
C ALA A 204 9.85 -6.14 8.84
N ARG A 205 10.32 -7.36 8.53
CA ARG A 205 9.62 -8.62 8.76
C ARG A 205 10.54 -9.59 9.48
N VAL A 206 9.92 -10.40 10.31
CA VAL A 206 10.63 -11.44 11.07
C VAL A 206 9.93 -12.79 10.88
N ASP A 207 10.71 -13.84 10.98
CA ASP A 207 10.18 -15.22 10.95
C ASP A 207 9.49 -15.52 12.30
N LYS A 208 8.24 -15.98 12.24
CA LYS A 208 7.46 -16.38 13.41
C LYS A 208 8.22 -17.32 14.36
N ARG A 209 9.04 -18.22 13.79
CA ARG A 209 9.82 -19.21 14.54
C ARG A 209 10.93 -18.59 15.37
N SER A 210 11.33 -17.36 15.08
CA SER A 210 12.35 -16.62 15.84
C SER A 210 11.76 -15.75 16.94
N ILE A 211 10.43 -15.72 17.11
CA ILE A 211 9.74 -14.84 18.06
C ILE A 211 9.48 -15.63 19.35
N ASP A 212 9.95 -15.12 20.46
CA ASP A 212 9.56 -15.59 21.80
C ASP A 212 8.28 -14.85 22.27
N PHE A 213 7.13 -15.44 21.96
CA PHE A 213 5.84 -14.85 22.31
C PHE A 213 5.60 -14.75 23.83
N SER A 214 6.33 -15.49 24.67
CA SER A 214 6.20 -15.42 26.12
C SER A 214 6.66 -14.08 26.69
N GLN A 215 7.48 -13.34 25.96
CA GLN A 215 7.98 -12.01 26.31
C GLN A 215 7.10 -10.86 25.79
N LEU A 216 6.02 -11.18 25.07
CA LEU A 216 5.19 -10.20 24.40
C LEU A 216 3.80 -10.09 25.06
N THR A 217 3.16 -8.95 24.88
CA THR A 217 1.78 -8.77 25.32
C THR A 217 0.83 -9.07 24.15
N GLU A 218 -0.04 -10.06 24.34
CA GLU A 218 -1.03 -10.41 23.34
C GLU A 218 -2.07 -9.30 23.16
N GLN A 219 -2.40 -8.98 21.93
CA GLN A 219 -3.45 -8.04 21.57
C GLN A 219 -4.51 -8.74 20.74
N LEU A 220 -5.63 -9.08 21.35
CA LEU A 220 -6.79 -9.69 20.71
C LEU A 220 -7.52 -8.69 19.79
N GLY A 221 -8.24 -9.21 18.81
CA GLY A 221 -9.25 -8.47 18.07
C GLY A 221 -10.48 -8.17 18.95
N ASP A 222 -11.32 -7.25 18.46
CA ASP A 222 -12.61 -6.99 19.12
C ASP A 222 -13.56 -8.17 18.88
N GLU A 223 -14.33 -8.54 19.91
CA GLU A 223 -15.30 -9.66 19.86
C GLU A 223 -16.59 -9.30 19.15
N ASP A 224 -16.87 -8.00 19.00
CA ASP A 224 -18.07 -7.53 18.32
C ASP A 224 -18.00 -7.73 16.79
N ASN A 225 -19.18 -7.71 16.15
CA ASN A 225 -19.34 -7.95 14.72
C ASN A 225 -19.12 -6.69 13.85
N HIS A 226 -18.33 -5.73 14.30
CA HIS A 226 -17.99 -4.59 13.46
C HIS A 226 -17.22 -5.01 12.22
N GLN A 227 -17.52 -4.35 11.11
CA GLN A 227 -16.88 -4.55 9.81
C GLN A 227 -16.77 -3.21 9.07
N PHE A 228 -16.03 -3.19 7.95
CA PHE A 228 -15.94 -2.01 7.11
C PHE A 228 -17.16 -1.82 6.23
N SER A 229 -17.63 -2.89 5.58
CA SER A 229 -18.74 -2.81 4.65
C SER A 229 -20.07 -2.57 5.35
N TYR A 230 -20.93 -1.77 4.71
CA TYR A 230 -22.32 -1.60 5.12
C TYR A 230 -23.23 -2.72 4.60
N LEU A 231 -22.70 -3.63 3.78
CA LEU A 231 -23.49 -4.74 3.23
C LEU A 231 -23.56 -5.89 4.24
N ASP A 232 -24.75 -6.23 4.70
CA ASP A 232 -24.99 -7.33 5.63
C ASP A 232 -24.62 -8.71 5.06
N THR A 233 -24.50 -8.82 3.73
CA THR A 233 -24.08 -10.04 3.04
C THR A 233 -22.57 -10.29 3.08
N VAL A 234 -21.80 -9.30 3.49
CA VAL A 234 -20.35 -9.42 3.66
C VAL A 234 -20.07 -9.86 5.09
N GLN A 235 -19.36 -10.96 5.24
CA GLN A 235 -19.00 -11.50 6.55
C GLN A 235 -17.50 -11.82 6.59
N ARG A 236 -16.91 -11.66 7.76
CA ARG A 236 -15.55 -12.13 8.04
C ARG A 236 -15.55 -13.67 8.03
N GLN A 237 -14.68 -14.26 7.22
CA GLN A 237 -14.64 -15.71 7.00
C GLN A 237 -13.47 -16.38 7.72
N LEU A 238 -12.41 -15.61 8.02
CA LEU A 238 -11.17 -16.16 8.58
C LEU A 238 -11.20 -16.11 10.11
N LYS A 239 -10.51 -17.09 10.71
CA LYS A 239 -10.31 -17.12 12.17
C LYS A 239 -9.49 -15.90 12.60
N GLN A 240 -9.90 -15.27 13.68
CA GLN A 240 -9.15 -14.17 14.29
C GLN A 240 -7.78 -14.62 14.78
N MET A 241 -6.78 -13.78 14.54
CA MET A 241 -5.41 -13.93 15.00
C MET A 241 -5.03 -12.73 15.87
N SER A 242 -4.17 -12.96 16.85
CA SER A 242 -3.66 -11.90 17.70
C SER A 242 -2.50 -11.15 17.03
N CYS A 243 -2.44 -9.84 17.28
CA CYS A 243 -1.20 -9.09 17.18
C CYS A 243 -0.48 -9.14 18.53
N TRP A 244 0.79 -8.76 18.56
CA TRP A 244 1.60 -8.79 19.77
C TRP A 244 2.28 -7.45 19.97
N ILE A 245 2.31 -6.98 21.20
CA ILE A 245 2.94 -5.71 21.56
C ILE A 245 4.32 -5.98 22.16
N THR A 246 5.29 -5.21 21.71
CA THR A 246 6.64 -5.15 22.28
C THR A 246 7.15 -3.71 22.29
N TYR A 247 8.35 -3.50 22.78
CA TYR A 247 8.96 -2.19 22.90
C TYR A 247 10.45 -2.26 22.52
N THR A 248 10.97 -1.16 21.98
CA THR A 248 12.41 -0.97 21.93
C THR A 248 12.96 -0.74 23.35
N ASN A 249 14.26 -0.90 23.53
CA ASN A 249 14.97 -0.64 24.77
C ASN A 249 16.25 0.18 24.49
N GLU A 250 16.97 0.55 25.54
CA GLU A 250 18.19 1.37 25.39
C GLU A 250 19.23 0.70 24.51
N GLN A 251 19.44 -0.61 24.62
CA GLN A 251 20.38 -1.34 23.77
C GLN A 251 19.99 -1.24 22.29
N THR A 252 18.70 -1.35 21.99
CA THR A 252 18.15 -1.13 20.62
C THR A 252 18.44 0.30 20.17
N HIS A 253 18.22 1.29 21.04
CA HIS A 253 18.46 2.70 20.73
C HIS A 253 19.92 3.00 20.47
N GLU A 254 20.85 2.41 21.24
CA GLU A 254 22.30 2.56 21.02
C GLU A 254 22.73 2.02 19.65
N VAL A 255 22.27 0.82 19.29
CA VAL A 255 22.54 0.24 17.96
C VAL A 255 22.01 1.15 16.84
N LEU A 256 20.79 1.63 16.96
CA LEU A 256 20.17 2.51 15.96
C LEU A 256 20.90 3.87 15.86
N ARG A 257 21.31 4.46 17.00
CA ARG A 257 22.10 5.70 17.04
C ARG A 257 23.45 5.54 16.35
N SER A 258 24.12 4.40 16.54
CA SER A 258 25.41 4.11 15.90
C SER A 258 25.33 4.07 14.38
N GLY A 259 24.17 3.70 13.83
CA GLY A 259 23.92 3.63 12.38
C GLY A 259 23.44 4.94 11.74
N LEU A 260 23.11 5.98 12.51
CA LEU A 260 22.49 7.21 11.98
C LEU A 260 23.33 7.91 10.92
N ALA A 261 24.66 7.88 11.04
CA ALA A 261 25.56 8.48 10.04
C ALA A 261 25.46 7.81 8.66
N ASP A 262 25.03 6.56 8.62
CA ASP A 262 24.82 5.79 7.38
C ASP A 262 23.36 5.77 6.93
N SER A 263 22.46 6.40 7.69
CA SER A 263 21.05 6.53 7.29
C SER A 263 20.91 7.57 6.17
N PRO A 264 20.29 7.22 5.04
CA PRO A 264 20.03 8.16 3.95
C PRO A 264 19.13 9.34 4.36
N LEU A 265 18.39 9.24 5.46
CA LEU A 265 17.61 10.33 6.04
C LEU A 265 18.48 11.40 6.70
N TYR A 266 19.65 11.03 7.21
CA TYR A 266 20.54 11.90 8.00
C TYR A 266 21.86 12.21 7.31
N ASN A 267 22.25 11.46 6.27
CA ASN A 267 23.45 11.71 5.48
C ASN A 267 23.24 12.63 4.26
N GLY A 268 22.01 13.15 4.06
CA GLY A 268 21.67 14.08 2.98
C GLY A 268 21.27 13.44 1.65
N GLN A 269 21.25 12.10 1.54
CA GLN A 269 20.79 11.41 0.32
C GLN A 269 19.29 11.57 0.07
N ILE A 270 18.48 11.54 1.13
CA ILE A 270 17.02 11.77 1.04
C ILE A 270 16.73 13.19 1.50
N GLN A 271 16.33 14.04 0.56
CA GLN A 271 15.92 15.43 0.82
C GLN A 271 14.40 15.62 0.79
N SER A 272 13.64 14.56 0.46
CA SER A 272 12.19 14.60 0.36
C SER A 272 11.50 14.51 1.71
N ILE A 273 10.32 15.11 1.79
CA ILE A 273 9.47 15.07 2.99
C ILE A 273 8.84 13.67 3.13
N GLY A 274 8.96 13.05 4.30
CA GLY A 274 8.26 11.83 4.63
C GLY A 274 6.78 12.08 4.99
N PRO A 275 5.90 11.07 4.84
CA PRO A 275 4.51 11.21 5.27
C PRO A 275 4.42 11.39 6.80
N ARG A 276 3.55 12.30 7.23
CA ARG A 276 3.42 12.72 8.64
C ARG A 276 3.18 11.57 9.63
N TYR A 277 2.45 10.53 9.21
CA TYR A 277 2.00 9.45 10.09
C TYR A 277 2.77 8.13 9.91
N CYS A 278 3.92 8.16 9.23
CA CYS A 278 4.79 7.00 9.07
C CYS A 278 6.26 7.37 9.33
N PRO A 279 6.61 7.81 10.56
CA PRO A 279 7.99 8.08 10.89
C PRO A 279 8.77 6.76 10.92
N SER A 280 10.02 6.79 10.43
CA SER A 280 10.95 5.69 10.61
C SER A 280 11.37 5.58 12.08
N ILE A 281 11.94 4.46 12.46
CA ILE A 281 12.45 4.28 13.82
C ILE A 281 13.59 5.26 14.12
N GLU A 282 14.43 5.58 13.14
CA GLU A 282 15.48 6.59 13.26
C GLU A 282 14.89 7.95 13.62
N THR A 283 13.81 8.35 12.94
CA THR A 283 13.12 9.61 13.22
C THR A 283 12.57 9.64 14.65
N LYS A 284 12.03 8.51 15.13
CA LYS A 284 11.53 8.44 16.51
C LYS A 284 12.65 8.62 17.54
N ILE A 285 13.78 7.95 17.34
CA ILE A 285 14.93 8.02 18.26
C ILE A 285 15.56 9.41 18.29
N VAL A 286 15.59 10.10 17.16
CA VAL A 286 16.14 11.47 17.08
C VAL A 286 15.14 12.49 17.64
N THR A 287 13.86 12.40 17.23
CA THR A 287 12.84 13.40 17.60
C THR A 287 12.38 13.25 19.05
N PHE A 288 12.36 12.03 19.57
CA PHE A 288 11.93 11.69 20.93
C PHE A 288 13.06 11.01 21.70
N ALA A 289 14.22 11.64 21.71
CA ALA A 289 15.45 11.12 22.32
C ALA A 289 15.33 10.91 23.85
N ASP A 290 14.37 11.59 24.47
CA ASP A 290 14.01 11.48 25.89
C ASP A 290 13.17 10.26 26.25
N LYS A 291 12.75 9.49 25.25
CA LYS A 291 11.95 8.28 25.46
C LYS A 291 12.85 7.04 25.61
N ASP A 292 12.67 6.32 26.69
CA ASP A 292 13.42 5.08 26.97
C ASP A 292 12.98 3.93 26.08
N MET A 293 11.76 4.00 25.51
CA MET A 293 11.20 2.96 24.67
C MET A 293 10.16 3.49 23.67
N HIS A 294 10.01 2.80 22.56
CA HIS A 294 8.97 3.00 21.57
C HIS A 294 8.16 1.73 21.38
N GLN A 295 6.84 1.86 21.42
CA GLN A 295 5.93 0.74 21.19
C GLN A 295 5.99 0.23 19.75
N LEU A 296 6.03 -1.10 19.62
CA LEU A 296 6.02 -1.82 18.37
C LEU A 296 4.89 -2.86 18.39
N PHE A 297 4.39 -3.21 17.20
CA PHE A 297 3.42 -4.28 17.06
C PHE A 297 3.96 -5.33 16.10
N LEU A 298 3.90 -6.59 16.50
CA LEU A 298 4.13 -7.72 15.61
C LEU A 298 2.78 -8.16 15.07
N GLU A 299 2.63 -8.05 13.77
CA GLU A 299 1.37 -8.26 13.05
C GLU A 299 1.52 -9.46 12.11
N PRO A 300 0.70 -10.52 12.23
CA PRO A 300 0.77 -11.66 11.31
C PRO A 300 0.41 -11.21 9.88
N GLU A 301 1.13 -11.72 8.89
CA GLU A 301 0.87 -11.39 7.48
C GLU A 301 -0.12 -12.35 6.79
N GLY A 302 -0.59 -13.36 7.48
CA GLY A 302 -1.60 -14.30 7.00
C GLY A 302 -1.75 -15.51 7.89
N VAL A 303 -2.80 -16.28 7.64
CA VAL A 303 -3.13 -17.50 8.41
C VAL A 303 -2.04 -18.55 8.28
N ASP A 304 -1.57 -18.75 7.06
CA ASP A 304 -0.55 -19.76 6.71
C ASP A 304 0.85 -19.13 6.50
N SER A 305 1.07 -17.92 7.01
CA SER A 305 2.36 -17.24 6.87
C SER A 305 3.22 -17.41 8.12
N ASN A 306 4.51 -17.62 7.91
CA ASN A 306 5.53 -17.52 8.96
C ASN A 306 6.10 -16.11 9.10
N GLU A 307 5.62 -15.15 8.32
CA GLU A 307 6.09 -13.77 8.38
C GLU A 307 5.24 -12.93 9.33
N TYR A 308 5.92 -12.18 10.19
CA TYR A 308 5.34 -11.14 11.03
C TYR A 308 5.94 -9.78 10.64
N TYR A 309 5.08 -8.82 10.43
CA TYR A 309 5.43 -7.42 10.17
C TYR A 309 5.68 -6.69 11.49
N ILE A 310 6.78 -5.95 11.59
CA ILE A 310 7.07 -5.12 12.77
C ILE A 310 6.56 -3.70 12.52
N ASN A 311 5.32 -3.44 12.92
CA ASN A 311 4.73 -2.11 12.79
C ASN A 311 5.40 -1.13 13.76
N GLY A 312 5.82 0.01 13.23
CA GLY A 312 6.52 1.04 13.99
C GLY A 312 8.05 0.97 13.91
N PHE A 313 8.61 -0.03 13.19
CA PHE A 313 10.05 -0.24 13.02
C PHE A 313 10.48 -0.16 11.55
N SER A 314 9.89 0.76 10.77
CA SER A 314 10.41 1.00 9.43
C SER A 314 11.74 1.73 9.49
N SER A 315 12.70 1.32 8.69
CA SER A 315 14.07 1.82 8.70
C SER A 315 14.65 1.94 7.29
N SER A 316 15.62 2.83 7.12
CA SER A 316 16.46 2.94 5.94
C SER A 316 17.95 2.70 6.28
N LEU A 317 18.24 2.23 7.49
CA LEU A 317 19.58 1.88 7.93
C LEU A 317 20.20 0.77 7.08
N PRO A 318 21.53 0.60 7.10
CA PRO A 318 22.19 -0.54 6.49
C PRO A 318 21.65 -1.87 7.04
N TRP A 319 21.76 -2.92 6.25
CA TRP A 319 21.35 -4.27 6.65
C TRP A 319 22.10 -4.83 7.88
N GLN A 320 23.32 -4.41 8.09
CA GLN A 320 24.22 -4.92 9.17
C GLN A 320 23.73 -4.51 10.58
#